data_f3d17206ea841356f4898c91c26d0a20
#
_entry.id   f3d17206ea841356f4898c91c26d0a20
#
_cell.length_a   1.000
_cell.length_b   1.000
_cell.length_c   1.000
_cell.angle_alpha   90.00
_cell.angle_beta   90.00
_cell.angle_gamma   90.00
#
_symmetry.space_group_name_H-M   'P 1'
#
loop_
_entity.id
_entity.type
_entity.pdbx_description
1 polymer ?
#
loop_
_entity_poly.entity_id
_entity_poly.type
_entity_poly.pdbx_seq_one_letter_code
_entity_poly.pdbx_strand_id
1 'polypeptide(L)'
;MRILFITTQNPTKQGDLLEVSLLHGLRTVLGEDCVDYPRKKIMYHDFSDTPKDTLHGRGFSLLTTPIQDIKDRDIFNQKFDYVIYGDGHMYGEVPDIEGVNDLADGNVWIIDGHDLYGDAPRMISHNGETIIGTQFTNCFKRELVETDDDSVYPTGFGIPEERIRKVDFSIKDQLYQKTAPSDSLFEDTVDMGGGFSHHKFTDEEDYYDDLSRSWFGLTCKKGGWDCLRHYEIIVSGS
;
A
#
# COMPACT_ATOMS: atom_id res chain seq x y z
N MET A 1 -20.26 -10.36 -0.53
CA MET A 1 -18.87 -10.88 -0.42
C MET A 1 -18.26 -10.24 0.80
N ARG A 2 -17.85 -11.05 1.75
CA ARG A 2 -17.29 -10.59 3.01
C ARG A 2 -15.83 -11.00 3.14
N ILE A 3 -14.94 -10.06 3.48
CA ILE A 3 -13.50 -10.28 3.54
C ILE A 3 -12.97 -9.97 4.94
N LEU A 4 -12.15 -10.87 5.48
CA LEU A 4 -11.29 -10.59 6.61
C LEU A 4 -9.90 -10.20 6.08
N PHE A 5 -9.51 -8.96 6.32
CA PHE A 5 -8.20 -8.45 5.93
C PHE A 5 -7.27 -8.42 7.14
N ILE A 6 -6.31 -9.32 7.17
CA ILE A 6 -5.35 -9.43 8.27
C ILE A 6 -4.24 -8.38 8.05
N THR A 7 -4.16 -7.42 8.98
CA THR A 7 -3.21 -6.32 8.90
C THR A 7 -1.98 -6.57 9.75
N THR A 8 -0.86 -6.05 9.28
CA THR A 8 0.36 -6.02 10.10
C THR A 8 0.28 -4.94 11.17
N GLN A 9 0.83 -5.21 12.35
CA GLN A 9 0.97 -4.26 13.43
C GLN A 9 2.44 -3.95 13.63
N ASN A 10 2.86 -2.76 13.23
CA ASN A 10 4.21 -2.30 13.49
C ASN A 10 4.18 -0.94 14.18
N PRO A 11 4.62 -0.85 15.42
CA PRO A 11 4.60 0.41 16.16
C PRO A 11 5.63 1.43 15.66
N THR A 12 6.65 0.98 14.91
CA THR A 12 7.78 1.83 14.47
C THR A 12 7.85 2.06 12.98
N LYS A 13 7.25 1.17 12.17
CA LYS A 13 7.17 1.29 10.72
C LYS A 13 5.71 1.21 10.33
N GLN A 14 5.16 2.31 9.92
CA GLN A 14 3.72 2.47 9.79
C GLN A 14 3.17 1.94 8.46
N GLY A 15 3.29 0.65 8.29
CA GLY A 15 2.60 -0.08 7.25
C GLY A 15 3.32 -0.12 5.90
N ASP A 16 3.15 -1.19 5.20
CA ASP A 16 3.42 -1.27 3.77
C ASP A 16 2.36 -0.43 3.04
N LEU A 17 2.80 0.40 2.10
CA LEU A 17 1.89 1.20 1.28
C LEU A 17 0.97 0.32 0.44
N LEU A 18 1.41 -0.88 0.03
CA LEU A 18 0.58 -1.82 -0.71
C LEU A 18 -0.57 -2.35 0.16
N GLU A 19 -0.27 -2.80 1.38
CA GLU A 19 -1.28 -3.22 2.36
C GLU A 19 -2.33 -2.12 2.58
N VAL A 20 -1.87 -0.89 2.80
CA VAL A 20 -2.74 0.27 3.05
C VAL A 20 -3.61 0.58 1.83
N SER A 21 -3.04 0.56 0.62
CA SER A 21 -3.78 0.86 -0.61
C SER A 21 -4.86 -0.18 -0.90
N LEU A 22 -4.54 -1.46 -0.69
CA LEU A 22 -5.50 -2.56 -0.88
C LEU A 22 -6.61 -2.52 0.16
N LEU A 23 -6.29 -2.30 1.43
CA LEU A 23 -7.30 -2.12 2.47
C LEU A 23 -8.22 -0.94 2.14
N HIS A 24 -7.67 0.20 1.72
CA HIS A 24 -8.46 1.36 1.31
C HIS A 24 -9.41 1.01 0.18
N GLY A 25 -8.92 0.37 -0.88
CA GLY A 25 -9.73 -0.03 -2.03
C GLY A 25 -10.83 -1.04 -1.65
N LEU A 26 -10.50 -2.07 -0.89
CA LEU A 26 -11.47 -3.06 -0.43
C LEU A 26 -12.55 -2.43 0.46
N ARG A 27 -12.16 -1.52 1.35
CA ARG A 27 -13.11 -0.78 2.20
C ARG A 27 -14.00 0.16 1.39
N THR A 28 -13.47 0.79 0.35
CA THR A 28 -14.25 1.65 -0.56
C THR A 28 -15.31 0.85 -1.30
N VAL A 29 -14.97 -0.36 -1.77
CA VAL A 29 -15.89 -1.20 -2.56
C VAL A 29 -16.88 -1.97 -1.70
N LEU A 30 -16.43 -2.52 -0.57
CA LEU A 30 -17.19 -3.47 0.25
C LEU A 30 -17.77 -2.85 1.53
N GLY A 31 -17.35 -1.63 1.88
CA GLY A 31 -17.81 -1.01 3.11
C GLY A 31 -17.50 -1.84 4.36
N GLU A 32 -18.50 -2.08 5.20
CA GLU A 32 -18.38 -2.85 6.44
C GLU A 32 -18.17 -4.37 6.20
N ASP A 33 -18.35 -4.84 4.97
CA ASP A 33 -18.09 -6.24 4.60
C ASP A 33 -16.59 -6.56 4.45
N CYS A 34 -15.72 -5.56 4.44
CA CYS A 34 -14.28 -5.75 4.58
C CYS A 34 -13.87 -5.40 6.02
N VAL A 35 -13.56 -6.41 6.80
CA VAL A 35 -13.16 -6.30 8.21
C VAL A 35 -11.65 -6.36 8.31
N ASP A 36 -11.02 -5.30 8.80
CA ASP A 36 -9.58 -5.30 9.10
C ASP A 36 -9.31 -5.81 10.52
N TYR A 37 -8.37 -6.73 10.65
CA TYR A 37 -7.97 -7.29 11.94
C TYR A 37 -6.45 -7.58 11.99
N PRO A 38 -5.75 -7.13 13.04
CA PRO A 38 -6.18 -6.11 14.00
C PRO A 38 -6.50 -4.78 13.33
N ARG A 39 -7.26 -3.91 13.98
CA ARG A 39 -7.63 -2.60 13.43
C ARG A 39 -6.39 -1.81 12.98
N LYS A 40 -6.31 -1.47 11.69
CA LYS A 40 -5.22 -0.66 11.13
C LYS A 40 -5.40 0.81 11.49
N LYS A 41 -5.00 1.19 12.70
CA LYS A 41 -5.29 2.51 13.31
C LYS A 41 -5.01 3.69 12.40
N ILE A 42 -3.89 3.67 11.66
CA ILE A 42 -3.46 4.77 10.78
C ILE A 42 -4.44 5.09 9.65
N MET A 43 -5.37 4.17 9.34
CA MET A 43 -6.36 4.32 8.28
C MET A 43 -7.62 5.07 8.70
N TYR A 44 -7.79 5.37 9.99
CA TYR A 44 -9.03 5.89 10.54
C TYR A 44 -8.89 7.32 11.06
N HIS A 45 -10.02 8.06 11.12
CA HIS A 45 -10.08 9.46 11.53
C HIS A 45 -9.58 9.77 12.94
N ASP A 46 -9.63 8.80 13.84
CA ASP A 46 -9.18 8.96 15.23
C ASP A 46 -7.65 8.84 15.39
N PHE A 47 -6.95 8.65 14.29
CA PHE A 47 -5.48 8.57 14.25
C PHE A 47 -4.85 9.96 14.08
N SER A 48 -5.08 10.86 15.03
CA SER A 48 -4.57 12.24 14.98
C SER A 48 -3.16 12.40 15.55
N ASP A 49 -2.64 11.41 16.29
CA ASP A 49 -1.48 11.59 17.16
C ASP A 49 -0.15 11.15 16.56
N THR A 50 -0.14 10.56 15.36
CA THR A 50 1.12 10.21 14.71
C THR A 50 1.63 11.39 13.89
N PRO A 51 2.82 11.89 14.20
CA PRO A 51 3.43 12.94 13.39
C PRO A 51 3.57 12.47 11.94
N LYS A 52 3.04 13.23 10.98
CA LYS A 52 3.08 12.90 9.55
C LYS A 52 4.50 12.70 9.01
N ASP A 53 5.49 13.31 9.63
CA ASP A 53 6.90 13.16 9.28
C ASP A 53 7.49 11.80 9.67
N THR A 54 6.82 11.05 10.55
CA THR A 54 7.20 9.66 10.90
C THR A 54 6.58 8.62 9.95
N LEU A 55 5.60 9.03 9.14
CA LEU A 55 4.95 8.17 8.17
C LEU A 55 5.79 8.04 6.89
N HIS A 56 5.82 6.88 6.29
CA HIS A 56 6.41 6.70 4.98
C HIS A 56 5.72 7.64 3.97
N GLY A 57 6.52 8.42 3.21
CA GLY A 57 5.97 9.40 2.28
C GLY A 57 5.06 10.45 2.95
N ARG A 58 5.21 10.73 4.24
CA ARG A 58 4.31 11.57 5.05
C ARG A 58 2.85 11.11 5.05
N GLY A 59 2.59 9.87 4.62
CA GLY A 59 1.25 9.33 4.47
C GLY A 59 0.46 9.92 3.31
N PHE A 60 1.09 10.65 2.40
CA PHE A 60 0.41 11.23 1.23
C PHE A 60 -0.26 10.15 0.40
N SER A 61 -1.31 10.52 -0.30
CA SER A 61 -2.16 9.73 -1.16
C SER A 61 -3.07 8.74 -0.42
N LEU A 62 -2.57 8.02 0.57
CA LEU A 62 -3.30 6.92 1.21
C LEU A 62 -3.78 7.26 2.62
N LEU A 63 -2.88 7.75 3.48
CA LEU A 63 -3.20 7.94 4.91
C LEU A 63 -3.84 9.30 5.22
N THR A 64 -3.89 10.18 4.23
CA THR A 64 -4.59 11.47 4.31
C THR A 64 -6.05 11.37 3.88
N THR A 65 -6.47 10.21 3.36
CA THR A 65 -7.85 9.90 3.02
C THR A 65 -8.36 8.79 3.95
N PRO A 66 -8.72 9.13 5.20
CA PRO A 66 -9.11 8.13 6.18
C PRO A 66 -10.41 7.45 5.80
N ILE A 67 -10.46 6.15 6.05
CA ILE A 67 -11.67 5.34 5.85
C ILE A 67 -12.59 5.42 7.07
N GLN A 68 -13.88 5.17 6.83
CA GLN A 68 -14.87 5.12 7.91
C GLN A 68 -14.67 3.85 8.75
N ASP A 69 -14.73 3.99 10.07
CA ASP A 69 -14.59 2.85 10.98
C ASP A 69 -15.77 1.87 10.87
N ILE A 70 -15.51 0.61 11.23
CA ILE A 70 -16.53 -0.43 11.31
C ILE A 70 -16.92 -0.67 12.77
N LYS A 71 -18.19 -1.03 12.96
CA LYS A 71 -18.74 -1.19 14.30
C LYS A 71 -18.36 -2.53 14.96
N ASP A 72 -18.25 -3.58 14.14
CA ASP A 72 -18.06 -4.94 14.63
C ASP A 72 -16.83 -5.60 14.01
N ARG A 73 -15.85 -5.92 14.85
CA ARG A 73 -14.62 -6.67 14.53
C ARG A 73 -14.54 -8.01 15.27
N ASP A 74 -15.67 -8.56 15.72
CA ASP A 74 -15.66 -9.90 16.28
C ASP A 74 -15.54 -10.94 15.15
N ILE A 75 -14.30 -11.26 14.80
CA ILE A 75 -13.98 -12.15 13.69
C ILE A 75 -14.32 -13.62 13.99
N PHE A 76 -14.38 -14.01 15.26
CA PHE A 76 -14.56 -15.41 15.65
C PHE A 76 -16.01 -15.86 15.58
N ASN A 77 -16.95 -14.94 15.62
CA ASN A 77 -18.39 -15.22 15.51
C ASN A 77 -18.95 -14.92 14.11
N GLN A 78 -18.07 -14.76 13.13
CA GLN A 78 -18.43 -14.41 11.75
C GLN A 78 -17.82 -15.39 10.75
N LYS A 79 -18.40 -15.46 9.56
CA LYS A 79 -17.85 -16.19 8.41
C LYS A 79 -17.49 -15.21 7.32
N PHE A 80 -16.43 -15.52 6.61
CA PHE A 80 -15.90 -14.72 5.50
C PHE A 80 -15.84 -15.56 4.25
N ASP A 81 -15.97 -14.93 3.10
CA ASP A 81 -15.73 -15.60 1.81
C ASP A 81 -14.23 -15.78 1.58
N TYR A 82 -13.43 -14.83 2.08
CA TYR A 82 -11.97 -14.83 1.95
C TYR A 82 -11.30 -14.26 3.21
N VAL A 83 -10.14 -14.80 3.52
CA VAL A 83 -9.16 -14.21 4.44
C VAL A 83 -7.96 -13.75 3.61
N ILE A 84 -7.55 -12.50 3.76
CA ILE A 84 -6.43 -11.92 3.02
C ILE A 84 -5.39 -11.40 4.01
N TYR A 85 -4.19 -11.94 3.97
CA TYR A 85 -3.04 -11.39 4.68
C TYR A 85 -2.44 -10.25 3.86
N GLY A 86 -2.45 -9.03 4.44
CA GLY A 86 -2.12 -7.79 3.74
C GLY A 86 -0.64 -7.57 3.45
N ASP A 87 0.25 -8.25 4.18
CA ASP A 87 1.70 -8.19 3.94
C ASP A 87 2.34 -9.54 4.25
N GLY A 88 2.90 -10.16 3.24
CA GLY A 88 3.62 -11.43 3.34
C GLY A 88 5.08 -11.29 3.77
N HIS A 89 5.65 -10.10 3.75
CA HIS A 89 7.07 -9.84 4.03
C HIS A 89 7.39 -9.18 5.36
N MET A 90 6.38 -8.88 6.15
CA MET A 90 6.56 -8.60 7.56
C MET A 90 7.42 -7.40 7.92
N TYR A 91 7.03 -6.26 7.47
CA TYR A 91 7.45 -5.04 8.14
C TYR A 91 6.73 -4.84 9.49
N GLY A 92 5.95 -5.83 9.92
CA GLY A 92 5.21 -5.80 11.18
C GLY A 92 4.88 -7.19 11.73
N GLU A 93 4.33 -7.22 12.94
CA GLU A 93 3.81 -8.43 13.55
C GLU A 93 2.49 -8.79 12.87
N VAL A 94 2.41 -9.99 12.31
CA VAL A 94 1.18 -10.57 11.80
C VAL A 94 0.55 -11.37 12.95
N PRO A 95 -0.72 -11.15 13.28
CA PRO A 95 -1.36 -11.92 14.33
C PRO A 95 -1.46 -13.40 13.94
N ASP A 96 -1.10 -14.28 14.83
CA ASP A 96 -1.43 -15.69 14.74
C ASP A 96 -2.90 -15.87 15.11
N ILE A 97 -3.70 -16.33 14.15
CA ILE A 97 -5.14 -16.54 14.34
C ILE A 97 -5.39 -18.04 14.26
N GLU A 98 -5.60 -18.64 15.42
CA GLU A 98 -5.97 -20.04 15.50
C GLU A 98 -7.27 -20.32 14.70
N GLY A 99 -7.24 -21.33 13.84
CA GLY A 99 -8.39 -21.69 13.01
C GLY A 99 -8.72 -20.73 11.88
N VAL A 100 -7.76 -19.90 11.45
CA VAL A 100 -7.97 -18.90 10.37
C VAL A 100 -8.54 -19.55 9.09
N ASN A 101 -8.11 -20.76 8.77
CA ASN A 101 -8.62 -21.49 7.61
C ASN A 101 -10.12 -21.81 7.70
N ASP A 102 -10.63 -22.01 8.91
CA ASP A 102 -12.04 -22.30 9.16
C ASP A 102 -12.93 -21.06 9.03
N LEU A 103 -12.35 -19.87 9.11
CA LEU A 103 -13.09 -18.61 8.99
C LEU A 103 -13.60 -18.37 7.57
N ALA A 104 -12.92 -18.90 6.55
CA ALA A 104 -13.26 -18.73 5.14
C ALA A 104 -13.23 -20.05 4.34
N ASP A 105 -13.52 -21.18 4.98
CA ASP A 105 -13.58 -22.51 4.36
C ASP A 105 -12.32 -22.83 3.50
N GLY A 106 -11.15 -22.38 3.96
CA GLY A 106 -9.86 -22.57 3.31
C GLY A 106 -9.48 -21.53 2.24
N ASN A 107 -10.32 -20.54 1.96
CA ASN A 107 -10.00 -19.46 1.01
C ASN A 107 -9.09 -18.41 1.66
N VAL A 108 -7.82 -18.72 1.83
CA VAL A 108 -6.83 -17.86 2.46
C VAL A 108 -5.80 -17.38 1.44
N TRP A 109 -5.71 -16.06 1.26
CA TRP A 109 -4.84 -15.40 0.30
C TRP A 109 -3.73 -14.61 1.01
N ILE A 110 -2.64 -14.36 0.29
CA ILE A 110 -1.54 -13.54 0.79
C ILE A 110 -1.18 -12.46 -0.24
N ILE A 111 -0.86 -11.27 0.25
CA ILE A 111 -0.29 -10.19 -0.55
C ILE A 111 1.22 -10.16 -0.32
N ASP A 112 1.98 -10.14 -1.40
CA ASP A 112 3.44 -10.01 -1.38
C ASP A 112 3.86 -8.67 -1.96
N GLY A 113 4.19 -7.73 -1.10
CA GLY A 113 4.67 -6.39 -1.44
C GLY A 113 6.19 -6.30 -1.66
N HIS A 114 6.92 -7.40 -1.61
CA HIS A 114 8.39 -7.37 -1.65
C HIS A 114 8.94 -6.88 -3.00
N ASP A 115 10.05 -6.14 -2.91
CA ASP A 115 10.74 -5.52 -4.06
C ASP A 115 11.57 -6.50 -4.90
N LEU A 116 11.63 -7.78 -4.55
CA LEU A 116 12.37 -8.80 -5.29
C LEU A 116 11.44 -9.63 -6.15
N TYR A 117 11.90 -9.90 -7.38
CA TYR A 117 11.29 -10.94 -8.21
C TYR A 117 11.84 -12.28 -7.76
N GLY A 118 11.11 -13.03 -7.12
CA GLY A 118 11.41 -14.37 -6.67
C GLY A 118 10.12 -15.11 -6.48
N ASP A 119 10.23 -16.34 -6.04
CA ASP A 119 9.07 -17.12 -5.70
C ASP A 119 8.21 -16.38 -4.68
N ALA A 120 6.92 -16.40 -4.91
CA ALA A 120 5.96 -15.83 -3.98
C ALA A 120 6.11 -16.50 -2.61
N PRO A 121 6.09 -15.74 -1.51
CA PRO A 121 6.16 -16.34 -0.19
C PRO A 121 4.95 -17.22 0.02
N ARG A 122 5.19 -18.47 0.33
CA ARG A 122 4.14 -19.40 0.74
C ARG A 122 3.99 -19.49 2.25
N MET A 123 4.75 -18.66 2.97
CA MET A 123 4.87 -18.72 4.41
C MET A 123 4.97 -17.32 4.98
N ILE A 124 4.21 -17.07 6.04
CA ILE A 124 4.39 -15.89 6.88
C ILE A 124 5.32 -16.28 8.02
N SER A 125 6.32 -15.49 8.33
CA SER A 125 7.12 -15.70 9.52
C SER A 125 6.72 -14.70 10.62
N HIS A 126 6.70 -15.16 11.85
CA HIS A 126 6.50 -14.35 13.03
C HIS A 126 7.73 -14.46 13.90
N ASN A 127 8.33 -13.34 14.31
CA ASN A 127 9.56 -13.29 15.09
C ASN A 127 10.73 -14.13 14.49
N GLY A 128 10.80 -14.24 13.15
CA GLY A 128 11.82 -15.06 12.48
C GLY A 128 11.51 -16.55 12.44
N GLU A 129 10.41 -16.98 13.01
CA GLU A 129 9.89 -18.34 12.86
C GLU A 129 8.80 -18.35 11.78
N THR A 130 8.88 -19.31 10.89
CA THR A 130 7.85 -19.50 9.87
C THR A 130 6.55 -19.93 10.51
N ILE A 131 5.45 -19.23 10.28
CA ILE A 131 4.12 -19.70 10.64
C ILE A 131 3.78 -20.86 9.72
N ILE A 132 4.13 -22.06 10.16
CA ILE A 132 3.90 -23.29 9.43
C ILE A 132 2.43 -23.66 9.63
N GLY A 133 1.72 -23.88 8.53
CA GLY A 133 0.38 -24.46 8.53
C GLY A 133 -0.70 -23.65 7.86
N THR A 134 -0.49 -22.37 7.58
CA THR A 134 -1.42 -21.63 6.76
C THR A 134 -1.13 -21.93 5.30
N GLN A 135 -1.99 -22.72 4.66
CA GLN A 135 -1.92 -22.95 3.23
C GLN A 135 -2.64 -21.80 2.53
N PHE A 136 -1.87 -20.96 1.83
CA PHE A 136 -2.44 -19.94 0.97
C PHE A 136 -2.95 -20.59 -0.31
N THR A 137 -4.18 -20.31 -0.67
CA THR A 137 -4.76 -20.76 -1.93
C THR A 137 -4.30 -19.89 -3.10
N ASN A 138 -4.09 -18.60 -2.84
CA ASN A 138 -3.57 -17.66 -3.84
C ASN A 138 -2.58 -16.67 -3.22
N CYS A 139 -1.62 -16.24 -4.04
CA CYS A 139 -0.69 -15.16 -3.72
C CYS A 139 -0.83 -14.02 -4.73
N PHE A 140 -0.92 -12.80 -4.26
CA PHE A 140 -0.90 -11.60 -5.07
C PHE A 140 0.44 -10.89 -4.88
N LYS A 141 1.29 -10.96 -5.92
CA LYS A 141 2.66 -10.49 -5.86
C LYS A 141 2.82 -9.19 -6.65
N ARG A 142 3.41 -8.20 -5.98
CA ARG A 142 3.90 -6.99 -6.62
C ARG A 142 5.11 -7.25 -7.51
N GLU A 143 5.89 -6.92 -8.04
CA GLU A 143 7.12 -7.28 -8.78
C GLU A 143 7.08 -8.67 -9.46
N LEU A 144 5.88 -9.12 -9.85
CA LEU A 144 5.75 -10.39 -10.58
C LEU A 144 6.23 -10.20 -12.02
N VAL A 145 7.31 -10.91 -12.39
CA VAL A 145 7.84 -10.90 -13.76
C VAL A 145 7.32 -12.11 -14.54
N GLU A 146 7.47 -13.29 -13.98
CA GLU A 146 7.07 -14.55 -14.59
C GLU A 146 6.80 -15.59 -13.49
N THR A 147 5.85 -16.46 -13.70
CA THR A 147 5.56 -17.58 -12.81
C THR A 147 4.91 -18.71 -13.58
N ASP A 148 5.27 -19.95 -13.24
CA ASP A 148 4.58 -21.18 -13.69
C ASP A 148 3.53 -21.63 -12.68
N ASP A 149 3.27 -20.85 -11.63
CA ASP A 149 2.32 -21.18 -10.56
C ASP A 149 1.00 -20.46 -10.81
N ASP A 150 -0.03 -21.23 -11.18
CA ASP A 150 -1.38 -20.73 -11.47
C ASP A 150 -2.08 -20.08 -10.26
N SER A 151 -1.51 -20.21 -9.07
CA SER A 151 -2.02 -19.57 -7.84
C SER A 151 -1.35 -18.23 -7.52
N VAL A 152 -0.44 -17.74 -8.38
CA VAL A 152 0.25 -16.46 -8.21
C VAL A 152 -0.23 -15.46 -9.24
N TYR A 153 -0.70 -14.31 -8.78
CA TYR A 153 -1.28 -13.24 -9.59
C TYR A 153 -0.53 -11.93 -9.40
N PRO A 154 -0.43 -11.10 -10.44
CA PRO A 154 0.13 -9.76 -10.28
C PRO A 154 -0.80 -8.87 -9.44
N THR A 155 -0.20 -7.98 -8.67
CA THR A 155 -0.88 -6.89 -7.98
C THR A 155 -0.05 -5.62 -8.06
N GLY A 156 -0.66 -4.47 -7.78
CA GLY A 156 -0.02 -3.17 -7.75
C GLY A 156 -0.68 -2.24 -6.74
N PHE A 157 -0.19 -1.01 -6.66
CA PHE A 157 -0.77 -0.01 -5.78
C PHE A 157 -2.11 0.50 -6.31
N GLY A 158 -2.95 0.97 -5.40
CA GLY A 158 -4.14 1.75 -5.69
C GLY A 158 -3.97 3.19 -5.21
N ILE A 159 -4.69 4.10 -5.84
CA ILE A 159 -4.82 5.50 -5.43
C ILE A 159 -6.29 5.78 -5.13
N PRO A 160 -6.62 6.44 -4.01
CA PRO A 160 -7.99 6.87 -3.72
C PRO A 160 -8.54 7.76 -4.84
N GLU A 161 -9.82 7.57 -5.19
CA GLU A 161 -10.49 8.32 -6.26
C GLU A 161 -10.40 9.83 -6.05
N GLU A 162 -10.42 10.27 -4.81
CA GLU A 162 -10.31 11.68 -4.41
C GLU A 162 -8.98 12.32 -4.80
N ARG A 163 -7.96 11.51 -5.12
CA ARG A 163 -6.64 11.96 -5.58
C ARG A 163 -6.51 12.03 -7.10
N ILE A 164 -7.50 11.52 -7.84
CA ILE A 164 -7.50 11.60 -9.30
C ILE A 164 -7.81 13.04 -9.71
N ARG A 165 -6.85 13.67 -10.38
CA ARG A 165 -6.98 15.04 -10.83
C ARG A 165 -7.43 15.10 -12.29
N LYS A 166 -8.29 16.05 -12.60
CA LYS A 166 -8.62 16.34 -13.98
C LYS A 166 -7.41 16.99 -14.65
N VAL A 167 -6.96 16.38 -15.76
CA VAL A 167 -5.87 16.95 -16.55
C VAL A 167 -6.27 18.30 -17.14
N ASP A 168 -5.51 19.34 -16.83
CA ASP A 168 -5.67 20.68 -17.38
C ASP A 168 -4.33 21.16 -17.97
N PHE A 169 -4.25 21.15 -19.30
CA PHE A 169 -3.03 21.57 -19.98
C PHE A 169 -2.73 23.08 -19.86
N SER A 170 -3.71 23.88 -19.47
CA SER A 170 -3.52 25.32 -19.32
C SER A 170 -2.67 25.71 -18.10
N ILE A 171 -2.58 24.83 -17.10
CA ILE A 171 -1.76 25.05 -15.91
C ILE A 171 -0.35 24.48 -16.02
N LYS A 172 -0.02 23.76 -17.11
CA LYS A 172 1.30 23.17 -17.33
C LYS A 172 2.34 24.27 -17.60
N ASP A 173 3.15 24.58 -16.62
CA ASP A 173 4.15 25.66 -16.65
C ASP A 173 5.59 25.22 -16.31
N GLN A 174 5.77 23.93 -16.03
CA GLN A 174 7.09 23.34 -15.77
C GLN A 174 7.28 22.02 -16.51
N LEU A 175 8.53 21.72 -16.89
CA LEU A 175 8.84 20.51 -17.64
C LEU A 175 8.74 19.26 -16.77
N TYR A 176 9.27 19.33 -15.56
CA TYR A 176 9.32 18.24 -14.58
C TYR A 176 8.87 18.70 -13.21
N GLN A 177 8.40 17.75 -12.37
CA GLN A 177 8.11 18.04 -10.98
C GLN A 177 9.38 18.40 -10.21
N LYS A 178 9.24 19.20 -9.15
CA LYS A 178 10.35 19.65 -8.29
C LYS A 178 10.91 18.55 -7.38
N THR A 179 10.21 17.45 -7.21
CA THR A 179 10.62 16.28 -6.45
C THR A 179 10.88 15.11 -7.36
N ALA A 180 12.08 15.04 -7.94
CA ALA A 180 12.51 13.84 -8.64
C ALA A 180 13.15 12.83 -7.68
N PRO A 181 13.23 11.55 -8.07
CA PRO A 181 14.03 10.58 -7.36
C PRO A 181 15.50 11.03 -7.30
N SER A 182 16.17 10.76 -6.19
CA SER A 182 17.61 11.01 -6.04
C SER A 182 18.39 9.97 -6.87
N ASP A 183 18.56 10.24 -8.14
CA ASP A 183 19.38 9.44 -9.04
C ASP A 183 20.31 10.39 -9.79
N SER A 184 21.58 10.02 -9.95
CA SER A 184 22.59 10.80 -10.67
C SER A 184 22.18 11.17 -12.11
N LEU A 185 21.27 10.39 -12.71
CA LEU A 185 20.71 10.70 -14.03
C LEU A 185 19.87 11.97 -14.07
N PHE A 186 19.40 12.44 -12.91
CA PHE A 186 18.49 13.60 -12.81
C PHE A 186 19.12 14.79 -12.08
N GLU A 187 20.35 14.66 -11.56
CA GLU A 187 21.02 15.70 -10.76
C GLU A 187 21.14 17.05 -11.51
N ASP A 188 21.34 17.00 -12.82
CA ASP A 188 21.49 18.20 -13.64
C ASP A 188 20.16 18.80 -14.12
N THR A 189 19.04 18.10 -13.93
CA THR A 189 17.75 18.49 -14.53
C THR A 189 16.71 18.95 -13.52
N VAL A 190 16.85 18.56 -12.26
CA VAL A 190 15.87 18.83 -11.22
C VAL A 190 16.57 19.20 -9.91
N ASP A 191 16.06 20.20 -9.20
CA ASP A 191 16.47 20.52 -7.84
C ASP A 191 16.13 19.33 -6.91
N MET A 192 17.08 18.43 -6.78
CA MET A 192 17.00 17.20 -6.00
C MET A 192 17.05 17.55 -4.52
N GLY A 193 15.91 17.82 -3.91
CA GLY A 193 15.83 17.96 -2.46
C GLY A 193 16.44 16.72 -1.79
N GLY A 194 17.61 16.90 -1.19
CA GLY A 194 18.53 15.86 -0.76
C GLY A 194 17.94 14.74 0.09
N GLY A 195 18.29 13.51 -0.27
CA GLY A 195 18.17 12.31 0.56
C GLY A 195 16.86 11.54 0.45
N PHE A 196 16.97 10.22 0.56
CA PHE A 196 15.87 9.23 0.50
C PHE A 196 14.75 9.44 1.53
N SER A 197 14.90 10.34 2.48
CA SER A 197 13.99 10.48 3.62
C SER A 197 13.18 11.78 3.65
N HIS A 198 13.44 12.72 2.75
CA HIS A 198 12.78 14.03 2.86
C HIS A 198 11.95 14.34 1.63
N HIS A 199 10.62 14.24 1.79
CA HIS A 199 9.71 14.90 0.86
C HIS A 199 9.95 16.42 0.92
N LYS A 200 10.15 17.05 -0.23
CA LYS A 200 10.28 18.51 -0.35
C LYS A 200 9.05 19.22 0.16
N PHE A 201 7.88 18.62 -0.07
CA PHE A 201 6.60 19.16 0.35
C PHE A 201 6.21 18.66 1.74
N THR A 202 5.69 19.56 2.53
CA THR A 202 5.08 19.29 3.85
C THR A 202 3.55 19.23 3.75
N ASP A 203 3.00 19.80 2.69
CA ASP A 203 1.59 19.79 2.35
C ASP A 203 1.36 18.90 1.13
N GLU A 204 0.30 18.10 1.18
CA GLU A 204 -0.03 17.13 0.13
C GLU A 204 -0.61 17.81 -1.12
N GLU A 205 -1.39 18.87 -0.95
CA GLU A 205 -1.94 19.60 -2.09
C GLU A 205 -0.83 20.28 -2.89
N ASP A 206 0.16 20.87 -2.22
CA ASP A 206 1.34 21.44 -2.88
C ASP A 206 2.12 20.38 -3.67
N TYR A 207 2.20 19.14 -3.15
CA TYR A 207 2.83 18.01 -3.83
C TYR A 207 2.07 17.62 -5.10
N TYR A 208 0.75 17.46 -5.01
CA TYR A 208 -0.08 17.12 -6.15
C TYR A 208 -0.20 18.26 -7.17
N ASP A 209 -0.17 19.53 -6.71
CA ASP A 209 -0.14 20.69 -7.60
C ASP A 209 1.16 20.73 -8.40
N ASP A 210 2.29 20.43 -7.78
CA ASP A 210 3.57 20.33 -8.47
C ASP A 210 3.55 19.25 -9.56
N LEU A 211 3.00 18.08 -9.29
CA LEU A 211 2.78 17.04 -10.30
C LEU A 211 1.85 17.55 -11.41
N SER A 212 0.70 18.11 -11.08
CA SER A 212 -0.30 18.56 -12.06
C SER A 212 0.21 19.65 -12.99
N ARG A 213 1.13 20.51 -12.53
CA ARG A 213 1.76 21.55 -13.32
C ARG A 213 2.90 21.07 -14.21
N SER A 214 3.33 19.83 -14.03
CA SER A 214 4.45 19.25 -14.78
C SER A 214 3.97 18.60 -16.07
N TRP A 215 4.75 18.76 -17.18
CA TRP A 215 4.50 18.05 -18.42
C TRP A 215 4.87 16.57 -18.32
N PHE A 216 5.92 16.26 -17.56
CA PHE A 216 6.44 14.91 -17.39
C PHE A 216 6.73 14.61 -15.93
N GLY A 217 6.29 13.45 -15.48
CA GLY A 217 6.66 12.90 -14.20
C GLY A 217 7.96 12.12 -14.27
N LEU A 218 8.95 12.47 -13.43
CA LEU A 218 10.19 11.72 -13.32
C LEU A 218 10.10 10.71 -12.18
N THR A 219 10.41 9.47 -12.51
CA THR A 219 10.47 8.38 -11.54
C THR A 219 11.55 7.40 -11.94
N CYS A 220 12.05 6.64 -10.99
CA CYS A 220 13.00 5.58 -11.23
C CYS A 220 12.73 4.39 -10.29
N LYS A 221 13.30 3.25 -10.64
CA LYS A 221 13.38 2.11 -9.75
C LYS A 221 14.07 2.51 -8.44
N LYS A 222 13.48 2.09 -7.31
CA LYS A 222 14.12 2.16 -5.99
C LYS A 222 14.46 0.74 -5.53
N GLY A 223 13.77 0.21 -4.53
CA GLY A 223 13.84 -1.20 -4.18
C GLY A 223 13.25 -2.06 -5.30
N GLY A 224 11.99 -1.81 -5.67
CA GLY A 224 11.30 -2.42 -6.80
C GLY A 224 11.05 -1.48 -7.97
N TRP A 225 10.55 -2.02 -9.07
CA TRP A 225 10.12 -1.24 -10.25
C TRP A 225 8.77 -0.57 -10.01
N ASP A 226 7.83 -1.28 -9.39
CA ASP A 226 6.53 -0.74 -9.06
C ASP A 226 6.59 0.07 -7.77
N CYS A 227 6.15 1.32 -7.82
CA CYS A 227 6.09 2.19 -6.64
C CYS A 227 4.89 3.14 -6.74
N LEU A 228 4.39 3.57 -5.58
CA LEU A 228 3.21 4.44 -5.48
C LEU A 228 3.35 5.72 -6.31
N ARG A 229 4.56 6.27 -6.45
CA ARG A 229 4.81 7.48 -7.24
C ARG A 229 4.42 7.36 -8.72
N HIS A 230 4.52 6.18 -9.32
CA HIS A 230 4.06 5.97 -10.69
C HIS A 230 2.58 6.29 -10.84
N TYR A 231 1.80 5.83 -9.88
CA TYR A 231 0.35 6.04 -9.84
C TYR A 231 0.01 7.50 -9.54
N GLU A 232 0.73 8.15 -8.61
CA GLU A 232 0.57 9.56 -8.28
C GLU A 232 0.84 10.48 -9.51
N ILE A 233 1.87 10.18 -10.28
CA ILE A 233 2.19 10.86 -11.52
C ILE A 233 1.03 10.70 -12.53
N ILE A 234 0.59 9.48 -12.76
CA ILE A 234 -0.48 9.19 -13.73
C ILE A 234 -1.78 9.89 -13.34
N VAL A 235 -2.21 9.80 -12.08
CA VAL A 235 -3.48 10.41 -11.64
C VAL A 235 -3.42 11.93 -11.57
N SER A 236 -2.22 12.53 -11.63
CA SER A 236 -2.01 13.98 -11.72
C SER A 236 -1.91 14.47 -13.15
N GLY A 237 -1.85 13.58 -14.12
CA GLY A 237 -1.74 13.92 -15.54
C GLY A 237 -0.38 14.45 -15.95
N SER A 238 0.70 14.00 -15.28
CA SER A 238 2.08 14.34 -15.62
C SER A 238 2.69 13.32 -16.56
#